data_75759018ff0f7277290d6e1b6197d39d
#
_entry.id   75759018ff0f7277290d6e1b6197d39d
#
_cell.length_a   1.000
_cell.length_b   1.000
_cell.length_c   1.000
_cell.angle_alpha   90.00
_cell.angle_beta   90.00
_cell.angle_gamma   90.00
#
_symmetry.space_group_name_H-M   'P 1'
#
loop_
_entity.id
_entity.type
_entity.pdbx_description
1 polymer ?
#
loop_
_entity_poly.entity_id
_entity_poly.type
_entity_poly.pdbx_seq_one_letter_code
_entity_poly.pdbx_strand_id
1 'polypeptide(L)'
;KGSDWLGDQDAIEFMCRAAPEAVIELEHMGMPFDRVESGKIYQRPFGGHTAEHGKRAVERACAVADRTGHAMLHTLYQQNVRANTQFFVEWTAQDLIRDENGDVVGVTAMEMETGEVYIFHAKAVMFATGGGGRIYASSTNAYMNTGDGLGICARAGIPLEDMEFWQFHPTGVA
;
A
#
# COMPACT_ATOMS: atom_id res chain seq x y z
N LYS A 1 -19.17 1.58 6.59
CA LYS A 1 -19.26 0.86 7.87
C LYS A 1 -17.89 0.37 8.35
N GLY A 2 -17.03 -0.14 7.47
CA GLY A 2 -15.67 -0.60 7.83
C GLY A 2 -14.77 0.50 8.39
N SER A 3 -14.93 1.73 7.94
CA SER A 3 -14.23 2.92 8.42
C SER A 3 -14.99 3.68 9.53
N ASP A 4 -16.06 3.10 10.05
CA ASP A 4 -16.97 3.74 11.03
C ASP A 4 -17.49 5.11 10.57
N TRP A 5 -17.66 5.29 9.26
CA TRP A 5 -18.14 6.52 8.63
C TRP A 5 -17.20 7.73 8.77
N LEU A 6 -15.94 7.51 9.12
CA LEU A 6 -14.96 8.58 9.34
C LEU A 6 -14.22 9.01 8.06
N GLY A 7 -14.19 8.18 7.03
CA GLY A 7 -13.51 8.49 5.79
C GLY A 7 -14.33 9.38 4.84
N ASP A 8 -13.67 9.88 3.80
CA ASP A 8 -14.34 10.52 2.66
C ASP A 8 -15.29 9.53 1.99
N GLN A 9 -16.58 9.82 2.02
CA GLN A 9 -17.62 8.90 1.55
C GLN A 9 -17.58 8.71 0.04
N ASP A 10 -17.23 9.74 -0.72
CA ASP A 10 -17.13 9.67 -2.19
C ASP A 10 -15.92 8.82 -2.60
N ALA A 11 -14.79 8.97 -1.93
CA ALA A 11 -13.60 8.14 -2.14
C ALA A 11 -13.86 6.67 -1.78
N ILE A 12 -14.57 6.41 -0.67
CA ILE A 12 -14.97 5.07 -0.25
C ILE A 12 -15.91 4.43 -1.28
N GLU A 13 -16.90 5.16 -1.77
CA GLU A 13 -17.82 4.67 -2.79
C GLU A 13 -17.08 4.34 -4.09
N PHE A 14 -16.20 5.22 -4.54
CA PHE A 14 -15.36 4.99 -5.72
C PHE A 14 -14.53 3.72 -5.57
N MET A 15 -13.82 3.57 -4.45
CA MET A 15 -13.00 2.38 -4.15
C MET A 15 -13.85 1.10 -4.18
N CYS A 16 -15.02 1.12 -3.52
CA CYS A 16 -15.89 -0.06 -3.49
C CYS A 16 -16.45 -0.43 -4.85
N ARG A 17 -16.72 0.55 -5.71
CA ARG A 17 -17.19 0.30 -7.09
C ARG A 17 -16.08 -0.25 -7.98
N ALA A 18 -14.84 0.26 -7.85
CA ALA A 18 -13.70 -0.16 -8.65
C ALA A 18 -13.08 -1.49 -8.19
N ALA A 19 -13.23 -1.86 -6.93
CA ALA A 19 -12.58 -3.04 -6.35
C ALA A 19 -12.84 -4.36 -7.10
N PRO A 20 -14.07 -4.68 -7.57
CA PRO A 20 -14.30 -5.92 -8.32
C PRO A 20 -13.48 -5.99 -9.62
N GLU A 21 -13.41 -4.89 -10.36
CA GLU A 21 -12.63 -4.82 -11.60
C GLU A 21 -11.13 -4.98 -11.32
N ALA A 22 -10.61 -4.30 -10.31
CA ALA A 22 -9.21 -4.41 -9.89
C ALA A 22 -8.83 -5.84 -9.48
N VAL A 23 -9.72 -6.58 -8.83
CA VAL A 23 -9.50 -7.99 -8.48
C VAL A 23 -9.42 -8.87 -9.74
N ILE A 24 -10.31 -8.66 -10.71
CA ILE A 24 -10.29 -9.38 -11.97
C ILE A 24 -9.04 -9.04 -12.79
N GLU A 25 -8.61 -7.78 -12.78
CA GLU A 25 -7.35 -7.37 -13.42
C GLU A 25 -6.15 -8.09 -12.81
N LEU A 26 -6.04 -8.17 -11.49
CA LEU A 26 -4.99 -8.93 -10.80
C LEU A 26 -5.03 -10.42 -11.17
N GLU A 27 -6.21 -11.01 -11.30
CA GLU A 27 -6.36 -12.39 -11.76
C GLU A 27 -5.83 -12.56 -13.19
N HIS A 28 -6.15 -11.65 -14.09
CA HIS A 28 -5.63 -11.67 -15.47
C HIS A 28 -4.12 -11.46 -15.53
N MET A 29 -3.55 -10.77 -14.56
CA MET A 29 -2.10 -10.65 -14.40
C MET A 29 -1.43 -11.94 -13.88
N GLY A 30 -2.22 -12.92 -13.42
CA GLY A 30 -1.73 -14.20 -12.92
C GLY A 30 -1.85 -14.39 -11.40
N MET A 31 -2.60 -13.54 -10.70
CA MET A 31 -2.85 -13.70 -9.27
C MET A 31 -3.67 -14.97 -9.00
N PRO A 32 -3.13 -15.97 -8.27
CA PRO A 32 -3.75 -17.28 -8.12
C PRO A 32 -4.73 -17.30 -6.94
N PHE A 33 -5.81 -16.50 -7.03
CA PHE A 33 -6.83 -16.48 -5.97
C PHE A 33 -7.42 -17.86 -5.70
N ASP A 34 -7.68 -18.16 -4.44
CA ASP A 34 -8.39 -19.35 -4.02
C ASP A 34 -9.79 -19.37 -4.63
N ARG A 35 -10.32 -20.57 -4.89
CA ARG A 35 -11.63 -20.78 -5.52
C ARG A 35 -12.54 -21.61 -4.61
N VAL A 36 -13.83 -21.31 -4.68
CA VAL A 36 -14.88 -22.18 -4.16
C VAL A 36 -15.22 -23.25 -5.19
N GLU A 37 -15.95 -24.30 -4.81
CA GLU A 37 -16.33 -25.42 -5.68
C GLU A 37 -17.02 -24.96 -6.99
N SER A 38 -17.78 -23.86 -6.94
CA SER A 38 -18.43 -23.28 -8.13
C SER A 38 -17.47 -22.55 -9.09
N GLY A 39 -16.17 -22.53 -8.79
CA GLY A 39 -15.15 -21.85 -9.61
C GLY A 39 -15.04 -20.34 -9.36
N LYS A 40 -15.86 -19.75 -8.52
CA LYS A 40 -15.76 -18.31 -8.17
C LYS A 40 -14.58 -18.08 -7.23
N ILE A 41 -14.04 -16.86 -7.25
CA ILE A 41 -13.00 -16.42 -6.31
C ILE A 41 -13.53 -16.55 -4.88
N TYR A 42 -12.75 -17.22 -4.03
CA TYR A 42 -13.07 -17.32 -2.61
C TYR A 42 -12.93 -15.97 -1.92
N GLN A 43 -13.92 -15.63 -1.12
CA GLN A 43 -13.91 -14.44 -0.27
C GLN A 43 -14.04 -14.86 1.20
N ARG A 44 -13.06 -14.50 2.00
CA ARG A 44 -13.08 -14.83 3.43
C ARG A 44 -13.82 -13.78 4.24
N PRO A 45 -14.41 -14.16 5.38
CA PRO A 45 -14.90 -13.23 6.37
C PRO A 45 -13.76 -12.32 6.85
N PHE A 46 -14.07 -11.08 7.12
CA PHE A 46 -13.06 -10.11 7.56
C PHE A 46 -13.49 -9.42 8.85
N GLY A 47 -12.62 -9.47 9.85
CA GLY A 47 -12.54 -8.76 11.11
C GLY A 47 -13.83 -8.14 11.67
N GLY A 48 -14.77 -8.94 12.19
CA GLY A 48 -15.98 -8.43 12.84
C GLY A 48 -17.03 -7.78 11.93
N HIS A 49 -16.77 -7.76 10.60
CA HIS A 49 -17.77 -7.24 9.66
C HIS A 49 -18.94 -8.19 9.53
N THR A 50 -20.12 -7.71 9.93
CA THR A 50 -21.34 -8.49 9.92
C THR A 50 -22.47 -7.79 9.19
N ALA A 51 -23.39 -8.56 8.66
CA ALA A 51 -24.69 -8.11 8.13
C ALA A 51 -25.83 -8.57 9.05
N GLU A 52 -27.03 -8.01 8.83
CA GLU A 52 -28.24 -8.43 9.53
C GLU A 52 -28.10 -8.38 11.07
N HIS A 53 -27.53 -7.28 11.59
CA HIS A 53 -27.30 -7.09 13.03
C HIS A 53 -26.48 -8.21 13.70
N GLY A 54 -25.45 -8.70 13.02
CA GLY A 54 -24.54 -9.70 13.56
C GLY A 54 -24.89 -11.16 13.22
N LYS A 55 -25.98 -11.40 12.48
CA LYS A 55 -26.42 -12.76 12.16
C LYS A 55 -25.54 -13.47 11.11
N ARG A 56 -24.84 -12.69 10.29
CA ARG A 56 -24.01 -13.24 9.21
C ARG A 56 -22.69 -12.48 9.07
N ALA A 57 -21.60 -13.20 8.96
CA ALA A 57 -20.32 -12.60 8.57
C ALA A 57 -20.37 -12.05 7.13
N VAL A 58 -19.68 -10.95 6.88
CA VAL A 58 -19.49 -10.40 5.53
C VAL A 58 -18.20 -10.97 4.95
N GLU A 59 -18.32 -11.68 3.85
CA GLU A 59 -17.22 -12.27 3.10
C GLU A 59 -16.87 -11.37 1.94
N ARG A 60 -15.73 -10.65 2.02
CA ARG A 60 -15.32 -9.68 1.00
C ARG A 60 -13.83 -9.68 0.68
N ALA A 61 -13.03 -10.42 1.43
CA ALA A 61 -11.58 -10.41 1.24
C ALA A 61 -11.15 -11.55 0.32
N CYS A 62 -10.84 -11.24 -0.94
CA CYS A 62 -10.22 -12.19 -1.86
C CYS A 62 -8.84 -12.57 -1.36
N ALA A 63 -8.50 -13.85 -1.41
CA ALA A 63 -7.31 -14.36 -0.73
C ALA A 63 -6.61 -15.47 -1.51
N VAL A 64 -5.34 -15.68 -1.18
CA VAL A 64 -4.52 -16.82 -1.56
C VAL A 64 -4.01 -17.45 -0.27
N ALA A 65 -4.79 -18.33 0.33
CA ALA A 65 -4.51 -18.94 1.63
C ALA A 65 -4.02 -17.91 2.66
N ASP A 66 -2.87 -18.14 3.27
CA ASP A 66 -2.20 -17.23 4.23
C ASP A 66 -1.05 -16.42 3.58
N ARG A 67 -0.93 -16.46 2.24
CA ARG A 67 0.16 -15.83 1.48
C ARG A 67 -0.31 -14.83 0.43
N THR A 68 -1.43 -14.17 0.64
CA THR A 68 -2.03 -13.23 -0.33
C THR A 68 -1.06 -12.11 -0.72
N GLY A 69 -0.40 -11.48 0.27
CA GLY A 69 0.59 -10.44 0.01
C GLY A 69 1.79 -10.94 -0.79
N HIS A 70 2.33 -12.11 -0.45
CA HIS A 70 3.42 -12.74 -1.18
C HIS A 70 3.04 -13.02 -2.64
N ALA A 71 1.87 -13.61 -2.88
CA ALA A 71 1.38 -13.90 -4.22
C ALA A 71 1.18 -12.61 -5.04
N MET A 72 0.64 -11.56 -4.43
CA MET A 72 0.44 -10.27 -5.08
C MET A 72 1.77 -9.63 -5.48
N LEU A 73 2.76 -9.61 -4.59
CA LEU A 73 4.08 -9.08 -4.89
C LEU A 73 4.72 -9.81 -6.08
N HIS A 74 4.69 -11.15 -6.08
CA HIS A 74 5.24 -11.93 -7.19
C HIS A 74 4.51 -11.66 -8.51
N THR A 75 3.19 -11.60 -8.48
CA THR A 75 2.38 -11.29 -9.67
C THR A 75 2.75 -9.93 -10.25
N LEU A 76 2.74 -8.89 -9.40
CA LEU A 76 3.05 -7.53 -9.84
C LEU A 76 4.52 -7.36 -10.25
N TYR A 77 5.45 -8.02 -9.57
CA TYR A 77 6.85 -8.01 -9.96
C TYR A 77 7.05 -8.61 -11.37
N GLN A 78 6.42 -9.74 -11.66
CA GLN A 78 6.47 -10.35 -13.00
C GLN A 78 5.92 -9.41 -14.09
N GLN A 79 4.82 -8.69 -13.81
CA GLN A 79 4.29 -7.71 -14.76
C GLN A 79 5.25 -6.55 -14.99
N ASN A 80 5.91 -6.07 -13.94
CA ASN A 80 6.93 -5.03 -14.05
C ASN A 80 8.14 -5.49 -14.87
N VAL A 81 8.62 -6.71 -14.66
CA VAL A 81 9.70 -7.30 -15.47
C VAL A 81 9.30 -7.36 -16.94
N ARG A 82 8.06 -7.79 -17.25
CA ARG A 82 7.54 -7.79 -18.63
C ARG A 82 7.46 -6.41 -19.26
N ALA A 83 7.19 -5.39 -18.46
CA ALA A 83 7.13 -3.99 -18.88
C ALA A 83 8.52 -3.32 -18.95
N ASN A 84 9.59 -4.05 -18.67
CA ASN A 84 10.96 -3.52 -18.56
C ASN A 84 11.08 -2.37 -17.54
N THR A 85 10.35 -2.42 -16.44
CA THR A 85 10.47 -1.46 -15.35
C THR A 85 11.85 -1.57 -14.73
N GLN A 86 12.52 -0.44 -14.58
CA GLN A 86 13.82 -0.37 -13.92
C GLN A 86 13.64 -0.34 -12.40
N PHE A 87 14.30 -1.25 -11.69
CA PHE A 87 14.29 -1.33 -10.23
C PHE A 87 15.62 -0.85 -9.66
N PHE A 88 15.54 -0.03 -8.63
CA PHE A 88 16.67 0.41 -7.82
C PHE A 88 16.51 -0.21 -6.41
N VAL A 89 17.05 -1.42 -6.26
CA VAL A 89 16.94 -2.21 -5.02
C VAL A 89 18.02 -1.76 -4.04
N GLU A 90 17.65 -1.64 -2.74
CA GLU A 90 18.56 -1.14 -1.70
C GLU A 90 19.00 0.31 -1.92
N TRP A 91 18.07 1.12 -2.42
CA TRP A 91 18.21 2.56 -2.54
C TRP A 91 17.24 3.28 -1.59
N THR A 92 17.71 4.33 -0.95
CA THR A 92 16.91 5.13 -0.02
C THR A 92 16.60 6.49 -0.65
N ALA A 93 15.31 6.74 -0.91
CA ALA A 93 14.87 8.07 -1.32
C ALA A 93 15.11 9.08 -0.18
N GLN A 94 15.65 10.23 -0.51
CA GLN A 94 16.04 11.26 0.47
C GLN A 94 15.05 12.42 0.46
N ASP A 95 14.90 13.07 -0.69
CA ASP A 95 14.04 14.25 -0.83
C ASP A 95 13.51 14.40 -2.26
N LEU A 96 12.39 15.15 -2.40
CA LEU A 96 11.89 15.61 -3.68
C LEU A 96 12.73 16.78 -4.20
N ILE A 97 12.91 16.80 -5.52
CA ILE A 97 13.50 17.95 -6.23
C ILE A 97 12.36 18.78 -6.79
N ARG A 98 12.37 20.07 -6.48
CA ARG A 98 11.42 21.04 -7.03
C ARG A 98 12.15 22.07 -7.87
N ASP A 99 11.51 22.52 -8.93
CA ASP A 99 12.00 23.61 -9.75
C ASP A 99 11.67 25.00 -9.13
N GLU A 100 12.02 26.07 -9.82
CA GLU A 100 11.75 27.44 -9.41
C GLU A 100 10.27 27.81 -9.33
N ASN A 101 9.40 27.04 -10.02
CA ASN A 101 7.94 27.19 -9.95
C ASN A 101 7.33 26.41 -8.80
N GLY A 102 8.12 25.54 -8.18
CA GLY A 102 7.68 24.63 -7.12
C GLY A 102 7.15 23.29 -7.60
N ASP A 103 7.25 23.00 -8.90
CA ASP A 103 6.84 21.72 -9.46
C ASP A 103 7.85 20.63 -9.13
N VAL A 104 7.35 19.41 -8.84
CA VAL A 104 8.22 18.25 -8.59
C VAL A 104 8.79 17.76 -9.90
N VAL A 105 10.11 17.78 -10.02
CA VAL A 105 10.86 17.39 -11.22
C VAL A 105 11.76 16.17 -11.01
N GLY A 106 11.76 15.60 -9.84
CA GLY A 106 12.55 14.42 -9.54
C GLY A 106 12.68 14.09 -8.06
N VAL A 107 13.59 13.20 -7.78
CA VAL A 107 13.93 12.72 -6.43
C VAL A 107 15.44 12.53 -6.29
N THR A 108 15.97 12.81 -5.10
CA THR A 108 17.30 12.37 -4.72
C THR A 108 17.22 11.03 -4.00
N ALA A 109 18.13 10.12 -4.30
CA ALA A 109 18.21 8.84 -3.62
C ALA A 109 19.67 8.45 -3.41
N MET A 110 19.91 7.74 -2.31
CA MET A 110 21.22 7.22 -1.94
C MET A 110 21.27 5.72 -2.19
N GLU A 111 22.29 5.27 -2.88
CA GLU A 111 22.63 3.85 -2.95
C GLU A 111 23.20 3.38 -1.61
N MET A 112 22.57 2.39 -1.00
CA MET A 112 22.91 1.97 0.37
C MET A 112 24.28 1.27 0.45
N GLU A 113 24.74 0.62 -0.62
CA GLU A 113 26.02 -0.07 -0.67
C GLU A 113 27.19 0.91 -0.68
N THR A 114 27.11 1.95 -1.49
CA THR A 114 28.23 2.90 -1.70
C THR A 114 28.11 4.17 -0.87
N GLY A 115 26.89 4.53 -0.45
CA GLY A 115 26.58 5.81 0.18
C GLY A 115 26.55 6.99 -0.80
N GLU A 116 26.67 6.73 -2.10
CA GLU A 116 26.61 7.78 -3.12
C GLU A 116 25.17 8.26 -3.32
N VAL A 117 25.00 9.57 -3.55
CA VAL A 117 23.70 10.21 -3.77
C VAL A 117 23.54 10.52 -5.26
N TYR A 118 22.37 10.13 -5.77
CA TYR A 118 22.00 10.30 -7.17
C TYR A 118 20.77 11.16 -7.32
N ILE A 119 20.66 11.81 -8.46
CA ILE A 119 19.52 12.61 -8.88
C ILE A 119 18.75 11.86 -9.96
N PHE A 120 17.46 11.63 -9.71
CA PHE A 120 16.55 11.04 -10.67
C PHE A 120 15.60 12.13 -11.18
N HIS A 121 15.70 12.50 -12.44
CA HIS A 121 14.74 13.36 -13.09
C HIS A 121 13.50 12.56 -13.49
N ALA A 122 12.33 13.08 -13.16
CA ALA A 122 11.06 12.45 -13.45
C ALA A 122 9.98 13.46 -13.81
N LYS A 123 9.08 13.07 -14.70
CA LYS A 123 7.88 13.85 -15.06
C LYS A 123 6.81 13.79 -13.98
N ALA A 124 6.82 12.75 -13.17
CA ALA A 124 5.93 12.54 -12.03
C ALA A 124 6.62 11.63 -11.02
N VAL A 125 6.33 11.84 -9.76
CA VAL A 125 6.79 10.98 -8.65
C VAL A 125 5.56 10.46 -7.91
N MET A 126 5.46 9.14 -7.77
CA MET A 126 4.40 8.48 -7.01
C MET A 126 4.96 7.95 -5.69
N PHE A 127 4.35 8.33 -4.59
CA PHE A 127 4.66 7.76 -3.28
C PHE A 127 3.85 6.48 -3.05
N ALA A 128 4.54 5.38 -2.79
CA ALA A 128 3.96 4.11 -2.39
C ALA A 128 4.82 3.47 -1.27
N THR A 129 5.29 4.32 -0.34
CA THR A 129 6.32 4.02 0.67
C THR A 129 5.76 3.31 1.90
N GLY A 130 4.47 2.99 1.91
CA GLY A 130 3.80 2.36 3.05
C GLY A 130 3.67 3.30 4.25
N GLY A 131 3.44 2.71 5.41
CA GLY A 131 3.20 3.45 6.64
C GLY A 131 4.46 3.79 7.43
N GLY A 132 4.26 4.35 8.63
CA GLY A 132 5.32 4.77 9.55
C GLY A 132 5.23 4.13 10.94
N GLY A 133 4.66 2.92 11.08
CA GLY A 133 4.44 2.28 12.38
C GLY A 133 5.71 2.03 13.20
N ARG A 134 6.90 2.04 12.58
CA ARG A 134 8.19 1.84 13.26
C ARG A 134 8.74 3.08 13.93
N ILE A 135 8.04 4.21 13.89
CA ILE A 135 8.40 5.37 14.74
C ILE A 135 8.13 5.12 16.22
N TYR A 136 7.30 4.14 16.55
CA TYR A 136 7.00 3.74 17.92
C TYR A 136 7.99 2.67 18.42
N ALA A 137 8.33 2.72 19.70
CA ALA A 137 9.26 1.79 20.32
C ALA A 137 8.78 0.33 20.25
N SER A 138 7.47 0.12 20.42
CA SER A 138 6.83 -1.19 20.30
C SER A 138 5.94 -1.21 19.07
N SER A 139 6.24 -2.06 18.10
CA SER A 139 5.51 -2.14 16.82
C SER A 139 5.63 -3.52 16.22
N THR A 140 4.53 -4.02 15.66
CA THR A 140 4.47 -5.27 14.87
C THR A 140 4.71 -5.04 13.37
N ASN A 141 4.92 -3.79 12.95
CA ASN A 141 5.24 -3.46 11.56
C ASN A 141 6.63 -3.93 11.16
N ALA A 142 6.82 -4.18 9.87
CA ALA A 142 8.14 -4.43 9.30
C ALA A 142 9.11 -3.27 9.59
N TYR A 143 10.38 -3.58 9.73
CA TYR A 143 11.42 -2.59 10.07
C TYR A 143 11.54 -1.47 9.03
N MET A 144 11.14 -1.71 7.79
CA MET A 144 11.16 -0.71 6.72
C MET A 144 10.05 0.35 6.82
N ASN A 145 9.06 0.17 7.69
CA ASN A 145 7.94 1.11 7.83
C ASN A 145 8.33 2.29 8.74
N THR A 146 9.33 3.03 8.32
CA THR A 146 9.97 4.12 9.09
C THR A 146 9.30 5.48 8.92
N GLY A 147 8.35 5.61 7.98
CA GLY A 147 7.63 6.87 7.72
C GLY A 147 8.45 7.87 6.90
N ASP A 148 9.53 7.45 6.25
CA ASP A 148 10.39 8.35 5.47
C ASP A 148 9.63 9.05 4.35
N GLY A 149 8.70 8.37 3.66
CA GLY A 149 7.86 8.97 2.65
C GLY A 149 7.00 10.12 3.18
N LEU A 150 6.42 9.97 4.37
CA LEU A 150 5.70 11.05 5.05
C LEU A 150 6.65 12.21 5.40
N GLY A 151 7.85 11.90 5.87
CA GLY A 151 8.88 12.89 6.16
C GLY A 151 9.30 13.69 4.93
N ILE A 152 9.52 13.02 3.80
CA ILE A 152 9.85 13.65 2.51
C ILE A 152 8.73 14.59 2.07
N CYS A 153 7.47 14.13 2.12
CA CYS A 153 6.32 14.97 1.79
C CYS A 153 6.23 16.21 2.67
N ALA A 154 6.38 16.03 4.00
CA ALA A 154 6.35 17.15 4.95
C ALA A 154 7.45 18.18 4.67
N ARG A 155 8.68 17.73 4.43
CA ARG A 155 9.81 18.64 4.09
C ARG A 155 9.59 19.37 2.77
N ALA A 156 8.94 18.72 1.82
CA ALA A 156 8.58 19.31 0.54
C ALA A 156 7.37 20.27 0.63
N GLY A 157 6.75 20.44 1.80
CA GLY A 157 5.56 21.28 1.97
C GLY A 157 4.27 20.69 1.41
N ILE A 158 4.24 19.37 1.17
CA ILE A 158 3.03 18.65 0.75
C ILE A 158 2.16 18.43 2.00
N PRO A 159 0.86 18.79 1.96
CA PRO A 159 -0.04 18.56 3.08
C PRO A 159 -0.13 17.08 3.45
N LEU A 160 -0.17 16.80 4.75
CA LEU A 160 -0.44 15.47 5.29
C LEU A 160 -1.83 15.48 5.91
N GLU A 161 -2.54 14.35 5.76
CA GLU A 161 -3.92 14.20 6.21
C GLU A 161 -4.05 12.94 7.06
N ASP A 162 -5.04 12.93 7.95
CA ASP A 162 -5.43 11.79 8.79
C ASP A 162 -4.29 11.22 9.67
N MET A 163 -3.40 12.08 10.12
CA MET A 163 -2.21 11.68 10.87
C MET A 163 -2.53 11.09 12.25
N GLU A 164 -3.73 11.26 12.75
CA GLU A 164 -4.22 10.65 14.00
C GLU A 164 -4.65 9.18 13.84
N PHE A 165 -4.85 8.70 12.61
CA PHE A 165 -5.33 7.34 12.37
C PHE A 165 -4.20 6.29 12.38
N TRP A 166 -3.68 6.05 13.57
CA TRP A 166 -2.78 4.94 13.86
C TRP A 166 -3.55 3.77 14.42
N GLN A 167 -3.41 2.61 13.82
CA GLN A 167 -4.06 1.40 14.34
C GLN A 167 -3.16 0.71 15.36
N PHE A 168 -3.60 0.69 16.61
CA PHE A 168 -2.97 -0.11 17.66
C PHE A 168 -3.34 -1.58 17.51
N HIS A 169 -2.36 -2.48 17.65
CA HIS A 169 -2.60 -3.91 17.58
C HIS A 169 -3.17 -4.40 18.92
N PRO A 170 -4.43 -4.86 18.98
CA PRO A 170 -5.10 -5.18 20.25
C PRO A 170 -4.57 -6.46 20.91
N THR A 171 -3.86 -7.30 20.18
CA THR A 171 -3.32 -8.59 20.63
C THR A 171 -1.80 -8.62 20.70
N GLY A 172 -1.15 -7.45 20.69
CA GLY A 172 0.27 -7.34 20.88
C GLY A 172 0.67 -7.73 22.32
N VAL A 173 1.69 -8.57 22.44
CA VAL A 173 2.31 -8.89 23.72
C VAL A 173 3.59 -8.10 23.84
N ALA A 174 3.72 -7.31 24.90
CA ALA A 174 4.92 -6.53 25.19
C ALA A 174 5.97 -7.38 25.91
#